data_779c8efa2ce4dc855aa93335563e7d7e
#
_entry.id   779c8efa2ce4dc855aa93335563e7d7e
#
_cell.length_a   1.000
_cell.length_b   1.000
_cell.length_c   1.000
_cell.angle_alpha   90.00
_cell.angle_beta   90.00
_cell.angle_gamma   90.00
#
_symmetry.space_group_name_H-M   'P 1'
#
loop_
_entity.id
_entity.type
_entity.pdbx_description
1 polymer ?
#
loop_
_entity_poly.entity_id
_entity_poly.type
_entity_poly.pdbx_seq_one_letter_code
_entity_poly.pdbx_strand_id
1 'polypeptide(L)'
;LAACILDQTGETTSMCAEAGLQPEHFYSPNHQAIYDALLDLQREGEPADEILLAEKLSRTDKLEEVGGHAALATLTSRIETPAHAPYWLKIVREKQVLRKCIHVAHEIIDRAHKQEGELGAFLSEIEKDVFELSQDDRVSGAAKRFGEPVADAEIQIERMLRREAPEGVKTGFPDLDNLTNGLRPSDMIVLAARPSVGKTSFAMNVVENYVLSSRSAEDRPNALVFSLEMSAVS
;
A
#
# COMPACT_ATOMS: atom_id res chain seq x y z
N LEU A 1 -0.86 -2.97 -21.65
CA LEU A 1 -0.68 -4.12 -22.54
C LEU A 1 0.12 -3.75 -23.77
N ALA A 2 -0.37 -2.84 -24.61
CA ALA A 2 0.35 -2.43 -25.83
C ALA A 2 1.79 -2.00 -25.56
N ALA A 3 2.04 -1.26 -24.46
CA ALA A 3 3.38 -0.88 -24.05
C ALA A 3 4.26 -2.08 -23.71
N CYS A 4 3.71 -3.09 -23.07
CA CYS A 4 4.42 -4.32 -22.75
C CYS A 4 4.80 -5.12 -24.01
N ILE A 5 3.91 -5.14 -25.03
CA ILE A 5 4.16 -5.83 -26.30
C ILE A 5 5.18 -5.08 -27.16
N LEU A 6 5.16 -3.73 -27.15
CA LEU A 6 6.11 -2.92 -27.91
C LEU A 6 7.51 -2.89 -27.30
N ASP A 7 7.62 -3.14 -26.02
CA ASP A 7 8.89 -3.18 -25.32
C ASP A 7 9.47 -4.61 -25.33
N GLN A 8 10.18 -4.92 -26.39
CA GLN A 8 10.84 -6.21 -26.58
C GLN A 8 11.90 -6.54 -25.51
N THR A 9 12.36 -5.55 -24.75
CA THR A 9 13.31 -5.76 -23.64
C THR A 9 12.67 -6.39 -22.41
N GLY A 10 11.32 -6.33 -22.31
CA GLY A 10 10.55 -6.82 -21.17
C GLY A 10 10.61 -5.92 -19.91
N GLU A 11 11.33 -4.79 -20.00
CA GLU A 11 11.45 -3.87 -18.84
C GLU A 11 10.09 -3.30 -18.41
N THR A 12 9.21 -2.98 -19.39
CA THR A 12 7.86 -2.48 -19.10
C THR A 12 7.01 -3.54 -18.40
N THR A 13 7.10 -4.79 -18.81
CA THR A 13 6.37 -5.90 -18.16
C THR A 13 6.93 -6.15 -16.77
N SER A 14 8.25 -6.13 -16.59
CA SER A 14 8.92 -6.22 -15.28
C SER A 14 8.48 -5.10 -14.34
N MET A 15 8.51 -3.87 -14.80
CA MET A 15 8.05 -2.70 -14.03
C MET A 15 6.58 -2.85 -13.59
N CYS A 16 5.70 -3.31 -14.48
CA CYS A 16 4.30 -3.54 -14.15
C CYS A 16 4.12 -4.64 -13.10
N ALA A 17 4.87 -5.75 -13.22
CA ALA A 17 4.84 -6.86 -12.28
C ALA A 17 5.42 -6.47 -10.91
N GLU A 18 6.56 -5.78 -10.88
CA GLU A 18 7.17 -5.25 -9.65
C GLU A 18 6.27 -4.23 -8.95
N ALA A 19 5.53 -3.45 -9.72
CA ALA A 19 4.50 -2.59 -9.21
C ALA A 19 3.25 -3.36 -8.73
N GLY A 20 3.19 -4.69 -8.79
CA GLY A 20 2.10 -5.54 -8.32
C GLY A 20 0.88 -5.56 -9.24
N LEU A 21 1.04 -5.25 -10.53
CA LEU A 21 -0.06 -5.42 -11.49
C LEU A 21 -0.31 -6.92 -11.70
N GLN A 22 -1.56 -7.34 -11.58
CA GLN A 22 -2.03 -8.72 -11.78
C GLN A 22 -3.03 -8.76 -12.95
N PRO A 23 -3.22 -9.93 -13.61
CA PRO A 23 -4.18 -10.08 -14.69
C PRO A 23 -5.60 -9.62 -14.31
N GLU A 24 -6.05 -9.91 -13.09
CA GLU A 24 -7.38 -9.56 -12.57
C GLU A 24 -7.60 -8.04 -12.45
N HIS A 25 -6.53 -7.26 -12.50
CA HIS A 25 -6.62 -5.80 -12.48
C HIS A 25 -7.13 -5.21 -13.81
N PHE A 26 -7.19 -6.01 -14.87
CA PHE A 26 -7.84 -5.61 -16.11
C PHE A 26 -9.33 -5.92 -16.08
N TYR A 27 -10.13 -5.03 -16.69
CA TYR A 27 -11.59 -5.20 -16.76
C TYR A 27 -12.01 -6.31 -17.74
N SER A 28 -11.35 -6.37 -18.89
CA SER A 28 -11.67 -7.33 -19.96
C SER A 28 -10.96 -8.66 -19.69
N PRO A 29 -11.69 -9.81 -19.71
CA PRO A 29 -11.08 -11.13 -19.65
C PRO A 29 -10.01 -11.35 -20.73
N ASN A 30 -10.23 -10.81 -21.94
CA ASN A 30 -9.25 -10.87 -23.01
C ASN A 30 -7.93 -10.17 -22.63
N HIS A 31 -8.03 -9.01 -21.99
CA HIS A 31 -6.85 -8.28 -21.49
C HIS A 31 -6.16 -9.00 -20.34
N GLN A 32 -6.92 -9.70 -19.50
CA GLN A 32 -6.37 -10.54 -18.43
C GLN A 32 -5.54 -11.68 -19.03
N ALA A 33 -6.10 -12.40 -20.03
CA ALA A 33 -5.42 -13.50 -20.71
C ALA A 33 -4.14 -13.02 -21.45
N ILE A 34 -4.19 -11.86 -22.09
CA ILE A 34 -3.02 -11.27 -22.75
C ILE A 34 -1.93 -10.94 -21.73
N TYR A 35 -2.29 -10.33 -20.60
CA TYR A 35 -1.31 -9.96 -19.57
C TYR A 35 -0.71 -11.19 -18.87
N ASP A 36 -1.51 -12.21 -18.62
CA ASP A 36 -1.07 -13.50 -18.08
C ASP A 36 -0.01 -14.14 -19.00
N ALA A 37 -0.28 -14.19 -20.31
CA ALA A 37 0.66 -14.70 -21.29
C ALA A 37 1.96 -13.86 -21.38
N LEU A 38 1.88 -12.54 -21.22
CA LEU A 38 3.07 -11.66 -21.16
C LEU A 38 3.92 -11.95 -19.91
N LEU A 39 3.30 -12.19 -18.76
CA LEU A 39 4.02 -12.58 -17.54
C LEU A 39 4.69 -13.95 -17.69
N ASP A 40 4.06 -14.88 -18.38
CA ASP A 40 4.65 -16.18 -18.65
C ASP A 40 5.87 -16.09 -19.59
N LEU A 41 5.79 -15.31 -20.68
CA LEU A 41 6.94 -15.04 -21.56
C LEU A 41 8.10 -14.42 -20.76
N GLN A 42 7.80 -13.47 -19.89
CA GLN A 42 8.81 -12.87 -19.03
C GLN A 42 9.47 -13.88 -18.10
N ARG A 43 8.71 -14.80 -17.48
CA ARG A 43 9.25 -15.87 -16.61
C ARG A 43 10.14 -16.85 -17.38
N GLU A 44 9.81 -17.09 -18.65
CA GLU A 44 10.57 -17.95 -19.55
C GLU A 44 11.81 -17.24 -20.13
N GLY A 45 11.93 -15.94 -19.91
CA GLY A 45 13.04 -15.11 -20.46
C GLY A 45 12.91 -14.84 -21.95
N GLU A 46 11.69 -15.01 -22.50
CA GLU A 46 11.40 -14.76 -23.90
C GLU A 46 10.96 -13.30 -24.13
N PRO A 47 11.29 -12.72 -25.31
CA PRO A 47 10.87 -11.35 -25.61
C PRO A 47 9.34 -11.24 -25.75
N ALA A 48 8.80 -10.12 -25.24
CA ALA A 48 7.37 -9.85 -25.32
C ALA A 48 7.00 -9.22 -26.66
N ASP A 49 7.10 -9.98 -27.77
CA ASP A 49 6.65 -9.53 -29.08
C ASP A 49 5.28 -10.10 -29.47
N GLU A 50 4.67 -9.52 -30.49
CA GLU A 50 3.32 -9.91 -30.96
C GLU A 50 3.29 -11.37 -31.46
N ILE A 51 4.37 -11.87 -32.05
CA ILE A 51 4.42 -13.21 -32.66
C ILE A 51 4.50 -14.26 -31.54
N LEU A 52 5.43 -14.12 -30.62
CA LEU A 52 5.61 -15.03 -29.48
C LEU A 52 4.39 -15.01 -28.55
N LEU A 53 3.80 -13.83 -28.35
CA LEU A 53 2.57 -13.69 -27.57
C LEU A 53 1.40 -14.44 -28.24
N ALA A 54 1.24 -14.31 -29.57
CA ALA A 54 0.22 -15.04 -30.31
C ALA A 54 0.45 -16.57 -30.26
N GLU A 55 1.71 -17.00 -30.38
CA GLU A 55 2.06 -18.43 -30.25
C GLU A 55 1.74 -18.95 -28.85
N LYS A 56 2.10 -18.19 -27.78
CA LYS A 56 1.79 -18.55 -26.39
C LYS A 56 0.29 -18.67 -26.15
N LEU A 57 -0.49 -17.71 -26.63
CA LEU A 57 -1.95 -17.73 -26.56
C LEU A 57 -2.56 -18.90 -27.37
N SER A 58 -1.98 -19.24 -28.52
CA SER A 58 -2.42 -20.38 -29.32
C SER A 58 -2.18 -21.70 -28.59
N ARG A 59 -1.04 -21.86 -27.92
CA ARG A 59 -0.72 -23.07 -27.13
C ARG A 59 -1.69 -23.30 -25.96
N THR A 60 -2.32 -22.25 -25.48
CA THR A 60 -3.30 -22.27 -24.37
C THR A 60 -4.75 -22.19 -24.84
N ASP A 61 -4.99 -22.34 -26.17
CA ASP A 61 -6.29 -22.21 -26.83
C ASP A 61 -7.02 -20.87 -26.57
N LYS A 62 -6.29 -19.84 -26.15
CA LYS A 62 -6.86 -18.51 -25.81
C LYS A 62 -6.76 -17.49 -26.94
N LEU A 63 -6.06 -17.79 -28.04
CA LEU A 63 -5.81 -16.84 -29.13
C LEU A 63 -7.11 -16.34 -29.78
N GLU A 64 -8.04 -17.22 -30.07
CA GLU A 64 -9.33 -16.87 -30.67
C GLU A 64 -10.22 -16.10 -29.69
N GLU A 65 -10.19 -16.44 -28.40
CA GLU A 65 -10.94 -15.74 -27.36
C GLU A 65 -10.51 -14.28 -27.22
N VAL A 66 -9.21 -13.99 -27.34
CA VAL A 66 -8.70 -12.62 -27.26
C VAL A 66 -8.93 -11.80 -28.54
N GLY A 67 -9.44 -12.43 -29.60
CA GLY A 67 -9.75 -11.80 -30.90
C GLY A 67 -8.66 -12.00 -31.97
N GLY A 68 -7.81 -13.02 -31.79
CA GLY A 68 -6.81 -13.45 -32.78
C GLY A 68 -5.68 -12.42 -32.98
N HIS A 69 -4.88 -12.67 -34.02
CA HIS A 69 -3.78 -11.79 -34.41
C HIS A 69 -4.24 -10.33 -34.69
N ALA A 70 -5.45 -10.14 -35.24
CA ALA A 70 -5.96 -8.82 -35.56
C ALA A 70 -6.18 -7.95 -34.32
N ALA A 71 -6.59 -8.56 -33.19
CA ALA A 71 -6.77 -7.84 -31.93
C ALA A 71 -5.43 -7.41 -31.33
N LEU A 72 -4.41 -8.28 -31.40
CA LEU A 72 -3.06 -7.96 -30.92
C LEU A 72 -2.44 -6.82 -31.74
N ALA A 73 -2.51 -6.90 -33.08
CA ALA A 73 -2.06 -5.84 -33.97
C ALA A 73 -2.79 -4.50 -33.72
N THR A 74 -4.10 -4.57 -33.43
CA THR A 74 -4.88 -3.38 -33.09
C THR A 74 -4.46 -2.76 -31.76
N LEU A 75 -4.09 -3.58 -30.78
CA LEU A 75 -3.59 -3.10 -29.49
C LEU A 75 -2.26 -2.35 -29.66
N THR A 76 -1.31 -2.94 -30.38
CA THR A 76 0.02 -2.34 -30.59
C THR A 76 -0.02 -1.09 -31.43
N SER A 77 -0.93 -1.00 -32.42
CA SER A 77 -1.09 0.19 -33.27
C SER A 77 -1.63 1.45 -32.55
N ARG A 78 -2.15 1.30 -31.33
CA ARG A 78 -2.75 2.41 -30.57
C ARG A 78 -1.74 3.32 -29.87
N ILE A 79 -0.50 2.88 -29.77
CA ILE A 79 0.56 3.64 -29.10
C ILE A 79 1.83 3.61 -29.93
N GLU A 80 2.60 4.68 -29.84
CA GLU A 80 3.85 4.83 -30.58
C GLU A 80 5.09 4.47 -29.71
N THR A 81 4.93 4.54 -28.38
CA THR A 81 6.06 4.35 -27.45
C THR A 81 5.61 3.74 -26.12
N PRO A 82 6.41 2.84 -25.52
CA PRO A 82 6.16 2.34 -24.19
C PRO A 82 6.46 3.33 -23.05
N ALA A 83 7.07 4.50 -23.34
CA ALA A 83 7.55 5.46 -22.34
C ALA A 83 6.48 5.93 -21.34
N HIS A 84 5.21 5.92 -21.73
CA HIS A 84 4.10 6.34 -20.87
C HIS A 84 3.47 5.18 -20.06
N ALA A 85 4.06 4.02 -20.07
CA ALA A 85 3.57 2.85 -19.32
C ALA A 85 3.30 3.12 -17.82
N PRO A 86 4.17 3.85 -17.08
CA PRO A 86 3.91 4.17 -15.67
C PRO A 86 2.62 4.97 -15.46
N TYR A 87 2.31 5.89 -16.38
CA TYR A 87 1.08 6.69 -16.32
C TYR A 87 -0.17 5.81 -16.57
N TRP A 88 -0.13 4.94 -17.56
CA TRP A 88 -1.25 4.03 -17.82
C TRP A 88 -1.42 2.98 -16.73
N LEU A 89 -0.33 2.49 -16.14
CA LEU A 89 -0.36 1.60 -14.98
C LEU A 89 -1.14 2.23 -13.83
N LYS A 90 -0.87 3.50 -13.51
CA LYS A 90 -1.60 4.25 -12.48
C LYS A 90 -3.11 4.28 -12.78
N ILE A 91 -3.50 4.58 -14.03
CA ILE A 91 -4.92 4.60 -14.42
C ILE A 91 -5.57 3.22 -14.26
N VAL A 92 -4.90 2.14 -14.69
CA VAL A 92 -5.44 0.78 -14.55
C VAL A 92 -5.70 0.45 -13.09
N ARG A 93 -4.77 0.81 -12.19
CA ARG A 93 -4.90 0.60 -10.75
C ARG A 93 -6.03 1.41 -10.13
N GLU A 94 -6.10 2.70 -10.43
CA GLU A 94 -7.21 3.55 -9.95
C GLU A 94 -8.57 2.97 -10.35
N LYS A 95 -8.70 2.51 -11.59
CA LYS A 95 -9.94 1.88 -12.07
C LYS A 95 -10.21 0.52 -11.43
N GLN A 96 -9.17 -0.24 -11.11
CA GLN A 96 -9.30 -1.51 -10.40
C GLN A 96 -9.82 -1.28 -8.98
N VAL A 97 -9.23 -0.35 -8.23
CA VAL A 97 -9.70 0.00 -6.87
C VAL A 97 -11.16 0.44 -6.88
N LEU A 98 -11.55 1.31 -7.83
CA LEU A 98 -12.94 1.73 -7.97
C LEU A 98 -13.89 0.55 -8.25
N ARG A 99 -13.50 -0.41 -9.10
CA ARG A 99 -14.32 -1.62 -9.34
C ARG A 99 -14.44 -2.48 -8.10
N LYS A 100 -13.34 -2.64 -7.34
CA LYS A 100 -13.35 -3.39 -6.09
C LYS A 100 -14.27 -2.73 -5.05
N CYS A 101 -14.24 -1.39 -4.94
CA CYS A 101 -15.18 -0.64 -4.10
C CYS A 101 -16.65 -0.89 -4.50
N ILE A 102 -16.95 -0.86 -5.81
CA ILE A 102 -18.30 -1.13 -6.31
C ILE A 102 -18.71 -2.57 -5.97
N HIS A 103 -17.83 -3.54 -6.13
CA HIS A 103 -18.11 -4.95 -5.83
C HIS A 103 -18.43 -5.13 -4.34
N VAL A 104 -17.56 -4.65 -3.46
CA VAL A 104 -17.78 -4.71 -2.00
C VAL A 104 -19.07 -4.00 -1.59
N ALA A 105 -19.38 -2.84 -2.19
CA ALA A 105 -20.64 -2.16 -1.92
C ALA A 105 -21.87 -3.02 -2.30
N HIS A 106 -21.84 -3.70 -3.45
CA HIS A 106 -22.91 -4.64 -3.84
C HIS A 106 -23.03 -5.80 -2.87
N GLU A 107 -21.93 -6.40 -2.44
CA GLU A 107 -21.95 -7.49 -1.45
C GLU A 107 -22.53 -7.03 -0.11
N ILE A 108 -22.20 -5.82 0.34
CA ILE A 108 -22.78 -5.23 1.56
C ILE A 108 -24.29 -5.06 1.41
N ILE A 109 -24.75 -4.54 0.26
CA ILE A 109 -26.18 -4.36 -0.02
C ILE A 109 -26.91 -5.72 0.01
N ASP A 110 -26.37 -6.73 -0.67
CA ASP A 110 -26.97 -8.06 -0.74
C ASP A 110 -27.05 -8.73 0.63
N ARG A 111 -25.98 -8.63 1.44
CA ARG A 111 -25.96 -9.15 2.82
C ARG A 111 -26.93 -8.40 3.72
N ALA A 112 -27.04 -7.07 3.60
CA ALA A 112 -27.97 -6.27 4.38
C ALA A 112 -29.44 -6.63 4.09
N HIS A 113 -29.78 -6.93 2.84
CA HIS A 113 -31.13 -7.37 2.47
C HIS A 113 -31.49 -8.76 3.00
N LYS A 114 -30.53 -9.67 3.13
CA LYS A 114 -30.74 -11.02 3.65
C LYS A 114 -30.96 -11.05 5.16
N GLN A 115 -30.53 -10.03 5.89
CA GLN A 115 -30.65 -9.90 7.35
C GLN A 115 -30.19 -11.17 8.12
N GLU A 116 -29.12 -11.82 7.66
CA GLU A 116 -28.58 -13.02 8.31
C GLU A 116 -27.60 -12.61 9.43
N GLY A 117 -27.87 -13.06 10.67
CA GLY A 117 -26.98 -12.93 11.81
C GLY A 117 -27.23 -11.73 12.72
N GLU A 118 -26.30 -11.52 13.66
CA GLU A 118 -26.35 -10.44 14.64
C GLU A 118 -25.80 -9.15 14.04
N LEU A 119 -26.48 -8.02 14.26
CA LEU A 119 -26.10 -6.72 13.68
C LEU A 119 -24.64 -6.31 14.00
N GLY A 120 -24.17 -6.61 15.23
CA GLY A 120 -22.81 -6.28 15.63
C GLY A 120 -21.76 -7.03 14.81
N ALA A 121 -21.98 -8.33 14.55
CA ALA A 121 -21.10 -9.14 13.71
C ALA A 121 -21.08 -8.62 12.26
N PHE A 122 -22.25 -8.30 11.70
CA PHE A 122 -22.38 -7.75 10.36
C PHE A 122 -21.62 -6.42 10.19
N LEU A 123 -21.74 -5.50 11.14
CA LEU A 123 -21.01 -4.23 11.10
C LEU A 123 -19.50 -4.43 11.18
N SER A 124 -19.01 -5.36 12.01
CA SER A 124 -17.58 -5.68 12.09
C SER A 124 -17.03 -6.29 10.80
N GLU A 125 -17.83 -7.09 10.08
CA GLU A 125 -17.46 -7.59 8.76
C GLU A 125 -17.35 -6.47 7.72
N ILE A 126 -18.30 -5.53 7.70
CA ILE A 126 -18.24 -4.35 6.81
C ILE A 126 -16.98 -3.52 7.08
N GLU A 127 -16.67 -3.25 8.35
CA GLU A 127 -15.47 -2.52 8.73
C GLU A 127 -14.21 -3.20 8.21
N LYS A 128 -14.15 -4.53 8.32
CA LYS A 128 -13.04 -5.33 7.78
C LYS A 128 -12.94 -5.22 6.27
N ASP A 129 -14.05 -5.39 5.53
CA ASP A 129 -14.08 -5.33 4.07
C ASP A 129 -13.62 -3.94 3.56
N VAL A 130 -14.09 -2.86 4.20
CA VAL A 130 -13.66 -1.48 3.87
C VAL A 130 -12.19 -1.25 4.23
N PHE A 131 -11.72 -1.80 5.34
CA PHE A 131 -10.32 -1.70 5.74
C PHE A 131 -9.39 -2.41 4.73
N GLU A 132 -9.77 -3.60 4.25
CA GLU A 132 -9.01 -4.33 3.24
C GLU A 132 -8.90 -3.54 1.92
N LEU A 133 -9.95 -2.82 1.50
CA LEU A 133 -9.89 -1.93 0.34
C LEU A 133 -8.81 -0.85 0.48
N SER A 134 -8.66 -0.29 1.68
CA SER A 134 -7.65 0.75 1.94
C SER A 134 -6.23 0.21 2.08
N GLN A 135 -6.07 -1.07 2.40
CA GLN A 135 -4.77 -1.73 2.49
C GLN A 135 -4.19 -2.05 1.09
N ASP A 136 -5.02 -2.49 0.15
CA ASP A 136 -4.60 -2.80 -1.23
C ASP A 136 -3.94 -1.59 -1.92
N ASP A 137 -4.40 -0.39 -1.64
CA ASP A 137 -3.81 0.84 -2.18
C ASP A 137 -2.44 1.16 -1.56
N ARG A 138 -2.21 0.75 -0.30
CA ARG A 138 -0.94 0.96 0.41
C ARG A 138 0.14 -0.05 0.03
N VAL A 139 -0.21 -1.28 -0.29
CA VAL A 139 0.72 -2.31 -0.81
C VAL A 139 1.30 -1.89 -2.17
N SER A 140 0.66 -0.95 -2.83
CA SER A 140 1.11 -0.31 -4.06
C SER A 140 2.27 0.70 -3.91
N GLY A 141 2.83 0.87 -2.74
CA GLY A 141 4.14 1.51 -2.62
C GLY A 141 5.13 0.70 -3.44
N ALA A 142 5.44 1.17 -4.65
CA ALA A 142 6.46 0.55 -5.50
C ALA A 142 7.66 0.21 -4.63
N ALA A 143 8.14 -1.03 -4.73
CA ALA A 143 9.37 -1.41 -4.05
C ALA A 143 10.43 -0.37 -4.39
N LYS A 144 10.80 0.46 -3.41
CA LYS A 144 11.81 1.49 -3.62
C LYS A 144 13.13 0.78 -3.90
N ARG A 145 13.84 1.23 -4.92
CA ARG A 145 15.22 0.75 -5.15
C ARG A 145 16.02 0.97 -3.88
N PHE A 146 16.78 -0.02 -3.45
CA PHE A 146 17.53 0.01 -2.19
C PHE A 146 18.41 1.30 -2.05
N GLY A 147 18.88 1.86 -3.16
CA GLY A 147 19.63 3.11 -3.16
C GLY A 147 18.86 4.35 -2.70
N GLU A 148 17.52 4.41 -2.89
CA GLU A 148 16.71 5.56 -2.45
C GLU A 148 16.60 5.62 -0.92
N PRO A 149 16.20 4.54 -0.20
CA PRO A 149 16.21 4.54 1.26
C PRO A 149 17.60 4.76 1.86
N VAL A 150 18.67 4.33 1.20
CA VAL A 150 20.05 4.57 1.66
C VAL A 150 20.39 6.05 1.57
N ALA A 151 20.08 6.72 0.47
CA ALA A 151 20.30 8.17 0.32
C ALA A 151 19.48 8.98 1.35
N ASP A 152 18.22 8.59 1.60
CA ASP A 152 17.39 9.20 2.63
C ASP A 152 17.99 9.01 4.04
N ALA A 153 18.54 7.82 4.32
CA ALA A 153 19.20 7.51 5.58
C ALA A 153 20.49 8.32 5.77
N GLU A 154 21.31 8.49 4.73
CA GLU A 154 22.50 9.35 4.78
C GLU A 154 22.14 10.79 5.12
N ILE A 155 21.12 11.35 4.49
CA ILE A 155 20.64 12.72 4.78
C ILE A 155 20.14 12.81 6.24
N GLN A 156 19.45 11.79 6.74
CA GLN A 156 19.00 11.78 8.13
C GLN A 156 20.16 11.71 9.12
N ILE A 157 21.17 10.87 8.86
CA ILE A 157 22.37 10.77 9.69
C ILE A 157 23.12 12.11 9.69
N GLU A 158 23.26 12.76 8.54
CA GLU A 158 23.93 14.05 8.43
C GLU A 158 23.22 15.15 9.23
N ARG A 159 21.86 15.18 9.17
CA ARG A 159 21.04 16.08 9.98
C ARG A 159 21.17 15.80 11.48
N MET A 160 21.25 14.52 11.89
CA MET A 160 21.51 14.14 13.29
C MET A 160 22.86 14.63 13.77
N LEU A 161 23.91 14.45 12.95
CA LEU A 161 25.26 14.92 13.29
C LEU A 161 25.34 16.44 13.43
N ARG A 162 24.59 17.16 12.60
CA ARG A 162 24.49 18.63 12.65
C ARG A 162 23.55 19.15 13.76
N ARG A 163 22.88 18.26 14.50
CA ARG A 163 21.80 18.58 15.46
C ARG A 163 20.63 19.36 14.84
N GLU A 164 20.41 19.18 13.55
CA GLU A 164 19.31 19.77 12.78
C GLU A 164 18.13 18.79 12.61
N ALA A 165 18.26 17.55 13.10
CA ALA A 165 17.18 16.58 13.07
C ALA A 165 16.06 17.02 14.03
N PRO A 166 14.79 16.93 13.64
CA PRO A 166 13.70 17.22 14.55
C PRO A 166 13.82 16.31 15.77
N GLU A 167 13.86 16.92 16.95
CA GLU A 167 13.81 16.18 18.20
C GLU A 167 12.48 15.42 18.29
N GLY A 168 12.52 14.19 18.82
CA GLY A 168 11.30 13.44 19.11
C GLY A 168 10.46 14.14 20.17
N VAL A 169 9.25 13.66 20.39
CA VAL A 169 8.38 14.12 21.48
C VAL A 169 9.10 13.90 22.81
N LYS A 170 9.33 14.99 23.58
CA LYS A 170 10.01 14.92 24.88
C LYS A 170 9.09 14.28 25.93
N THR A 171 9.63 13.37 26.71
CA THR A 171 8.91 12.72 27.79
C THR A 171 8.77 13.61 29.02
N GLY A 172 9.60 14.67 29.11
CA GLY A 172 9.70 15.55 30.27
C GLY A 172 10.61 15.00 31.39
N PHE A 173 11.24 13.84 31.16
CA PHE A 173 12.26 13.26 32.01
C PHE A 173 13.62 13.46 31.36
N PRO A 174 14.46 14.43 31.83
CA PRO A 174 15.68 14.83 31.12
C PRO A 174 16.65 13.69 30.85
N ASP A 175 16.83 12.78 31.80
CA ASP A 175 17.76 11.65 31.64
C ASP A 175 17.26 10.67 30.56
N LEU A 176 15.96 10.44 30.50
CA LEU A 176 15.35 9.61 29.48
C LEU A 176 15.40 10.29 28.11
N ASP A 177 15.09 11.57 28.06
CA ASP A 177 15.14 12.36 26.84
C ASP A 177 16.56 12.45 26.25
N ASN A 178 17.58 12.52 27.12
CA ASN A 178 18.98 12.48 26.70
C ASN A 178 19.39 11.10 26.13
N LEU A 179 18.84 10.02 26.66
CA LEU A 179 19.13 8.67 26.19
C LEU A 179 18.41 8.33 24.87
N THR A 180 17.16 8.74 24.73
CA THR A 180 16.31 8.38 23.59
C THR A 180 16.27 9.44 22.49
N ASN A 181 16.69 10.66 22.79
CA ASN A 181 16.47 11.87 21.99
C ASN A 181 14.98 12.13 21.69
N GLY A 182 14.12 11.80 22.67
CA GLY A 182 12.66 11.86 22.58
C GLY A 182 12.03 10.66 21.85
N LEU A 183 10.69 10.62 21.89
CA LEU A 183 9.89 9.57 21.26
C LEU A 183 9.66 9.94 19.80
N ARG A 184 10.05 9.05 18.85
CA ARG A 184 9.98 9.35 17.41
C ARG A 184 8.73 8.76 16.77
N PRO A 185 8.21 9.37 15.71
CA PRO A 185 7.17 8.76 14.90
C PRO A 185 7.60 7.38 14.37
N SER A 186 6.67 6.44 14.31
CA SER A 186 6.86 5.07 13.86
C SER A 186 7.64 4.16 14.80
N ASP A 187 8.15 4.65 15.94
CA ASP A 187 8.77 3.79 16.95
C ASP A 187 7.70 3.10 17.81
N MET A 188 7.90 1.82 18.07
CA MET A 188 7.12 1.08 19.06
C MET A 188 7.87 1.08 20.38
N ILE A 189 7.28 1.71 21.42
CA ILE A 189 7.90 1.82 22.74
C ILE A 189 7.20 0.88 23.70
N VAL A 190 7.95 -0.02 24.30
CA VAL A 190 7.43 -1.00 25.29
C VAL A 190 7.84 -0.59 26.68
N LEU A 191 6.86 -0.25 27.53
CA LEU A 191 7.06 0.03 28.93
C LEU A 191 6.68 -1.19 29.77
N ALA A 192 7.64 -1.86 30.38
CA ALA A 192 7.43 -3.03 31.20
C ALA A 192 7.80 -2.73 32.68
N ALA A 193 6.95 -3.18 33.59
CA ALA A 193 7.19 -3.07 35.03
C ALA A 193 6.40 -4.16 35.77
N ARG A 194 6.82 -4.48 37.00
CA ARG A 194 6.04 -5.34 37.90
C ARG A 194 4.69 -4.68 38.23
N PRO A 195 3.66 -5.47 38.53
CA PRO A 195 2.39 -4.91 39.00
C PRO A 195 2.60 -3.92 40.15
N SER A 196 1.80 -2.82 40.14
CA SER A 196 1.79 -1.77 41.18
C SER A 196 3.05 -0.90 41.28
N VAL A 197 3.99 -0.98 40.37
CA VAL A 197 5.21 -0.11 40.37
C VAL A 197 4.93 1.29 39.75
N GLY A 198 3.77 1.49 39.14
CA GLY A 198 3.38 2.80 38.58
C GLY A 198 3.59 2.92 37.06
N LYS A 199 3.57 1.80 36.31
CA LYS A 199 3.66 1.81 34.83
C LYS A 199 2.70 2.80 34.18
N THR A 200 1.42 2.72 34.53
CA THR A 200 0.37 3.59 33.97
C THR A 200 0.58 5.05 34.40
N SER A 201 0.96 5.28 35.68
CA SER A 201 1.24 6.63 36.18
C SER A 201 2.41 7.27 35.43
N PHE A 202 3.47 6.53 35.13
CA PHE A 202 4.59 7.01 34.34
C PHE A 202 4.13 7.39 32.92
N ALA A 203 3.36 6.52 32.25
CA ALA A 203 2.84 6.82 30.91
C ALA A 203 1.96 8.09 30.89
N MET A 204 1.09 8.25 31.92
CA MET A 204 0.26 9.45 32.05
C MET A 204 1.08 10.72 32.33
N ASN A 205 2.15 10.63 33.13
CA ASN A 205 3.05 11.75 33.34
C ASN A 205 3.78 12.18 32.05
N VAL A 206 4.16 11.24 31.20
CA VAL A 206 4.73 11.56 29.87
C VAL A 206 3.70 12.33 29.03
N VAL A 207 2.45 11.87 28.99
CA VAL A 207 1.35 12.55 28.29
C VAL A 207 1.11 13.94 28.85
N GLU A 208 1.06 14.09 30.18
CA GLU A 208 0.88 15.36 30.86
C GLU A 208 2.02 16.33 30.53
N ASN A 209 3.27 15.89 30.64
CA ASN A 209 4.44 16.70 30.29
C ASN A 209 4.38 17.16 28.84
N TYR A 210 3.97 16.30 27.92
CA TYR A 210 3.82 16.65 26.50
C TYR A 210 2.74 17.71 26.28
N VAL A 211 1.55 17.53 26.84
CA VAL A 211 0.44 18.47 26.71
C VAL A 211 0.76 19.82 27.35
N LEU A 212 1.49 19.83 28.47
CA LEU A 212 1.88 21.04 29.18
C LEU A 212 3.19 21.64 28.65
N SER A 213 3.84 21.05 27.66
CA SER A 213 5.11 21.54 27.09
C SER A 213 5.01 22.94 26.47
N SER A 214 3.83 23.31 25.94
CA SER A 214 3.59 24.65 25.39
C SER A 214 3.17 25.62 26.47
N ARG A 215 3.78 26.84 26.43
CA ARG A 215 3.44 27.95 27.35
C ARG A 215 2.11 28.62 27.02
N SER A 216 1.66 28.57 25.79
CA SER A 216 0.38 29.11 25.34
C SER A 216 -0.70 28.02 25.38
N ALA A 217 -1.87 28.38 25.93
CA ALA A 217 -3.00 27.44 25.96
C ALA A 217 -3.55 27.10 24.55
N GLU A 218 -3.37 28.03 23.60
CA GLU A 218 -3.84 27.86 22.20
C GLU A 218 -2.94 26.90 21.37
N ASP A 219 -1.65 26.80 21.74
CA ASP A 219 -0.66 25.97 21.05
C ASP A 219 -0.41 24.62 21.74
N ARG A 220 -1.23 24.23 22.71
CA ARG A 220 -1.05 22.96 23.42
C ARG A 220 -1.34 21.78 22.48
N PRO A 221 -0.40 20.83 22.41
CA PRO A 221 -0.65 19.63 21.61
C PRO A 221 -1.74 18.76 22.26
N ASN A 222 -2.50 18.07 21.42
CA ASN A 222 -3.50 17.11 21.87
C ASN A 222 -2.87 15.72 22.02
N ALA A 223 -3.28 14.97 23.05
CA ALA A 223 -2.91 13.59 23.23
C ALA A 223 -4.16 12.72 23.41
N LEU A 224 -4.17 11.54 22.80
CA LEU A 224 -5.25 10.58 22.91
C LEU A 224 -4.68 9.29 23.51
N VAL A 225 -5.31 8.80 24.58
CA VAL A 225 -4.89 7.58 25.30
C VAL A 225 -5.95 6.51 25.15
N PHE A 226 -5.55 5.34 24.64
CA PHE A 226 -6.40 4.15 24.59
C PHE A 226 -5.98 3.20 25.72
N SER A 227 -6.88 2.92 26.65
CA SER A 227 -6.65 1.96 27.73
C SER A 227 -7.55 0.75 27.58
N LEU A 228 -6.95 -0.45 27.57
CA LEU A 228 -7.68 -1.72 27.54
C LEU A 228 -7.75 -2.37 28.94
N GLU A 229 -7.02 -1.83 29.92
CA GLU A 229 -6.88 -2.39 31.27
C GLU A 229 -7.70 -1.66 32.32
N MET A 230 -7.96 -0.34 32.13
CA MET A 230 -8.67 0.49 33.10
C MET A 230 -9.92 1.12 32.46
N SER A 231 -11.02 1.12 33.20
CA SER A 231 -12.23 1.86 32.80
C SER A 231 -12.00 3.37 32.94
N ALA A 232 -12.75 4.18 32.19
CA ALA A 232 -12.66 5.66 32.22
C ALA A 232 -13.05 6.29 33.59
N VAL A 233 -13.51 5.51 34.55
CA VAL A 233 -14.10 5.96 35.83
C VAL A 233 -13.35 5.37 37.05
N SER A 234 -12.14 4.83 36.87
CA SER A 234 -11.34 4.31 37.99
C SER A 234 -10.21 5.24 38.37
#